data_605e0e8dec51590d893d134f2895d78d
#
_entry.id   605e0e8dec51590d893d134f2895d78d
#
_cell.length_a   1.000
_cell.length_b   1.000
_cell.length_c   1.000
_cell.angle_alpha   90.00
_cell.angle_beta   90.00
_cell.angle_gamma   90.00
#
_symmetry.space_group_name_H-M   'P 1'
#
loop_
_entity.id
_entity.type
_entity.pdbx_description
1 polymer ?
#
loop_
_entity_poly.entity_id
_entity_poly.type
_entity_poly.pdbx_seq_one_letter_code
_entity_poly.pdbx_strand_id
1 'polypeptide(L)'
;MDRNELDPSVPSATEVKKIPLIIKVYAVLCILSGVGTLPSVAAFMWQVITALINGNAAEKLGDNMLVSVGLIVAGIMLSAASAVILIIFGLDLIKNQRRNAARLSYILIAFTVVELLVDVMLQGIGLFLLRPAIQLGILIALSATVDPTLRQERELQRRLQEMLDRDAADEGMLGRDETGEGYIKLNYFNLFWVFLVCCVLGLIAEDIWHMTVDDPGVYQDRAGMLFGPFSPIYGFGAVLMTMVLNRFYKKNPIIIFLVSAVLGASFEVFVGWFMQTSFGVVSWSYSHMKLFGMPDPLAVLTGGRTCTGFACLWGLGGLIWIKLLLPRLLKLINMIPWKSRYSATVIFTVIMLVDGVMTLQSLDYWYQRVNGTEPDIPVAQFYGKYFDNDYMENRFQSMTMSPKDATRV
;
A
#
# COMPACT_ATOMS: atom_id res chain seq x y z
N MET A 1 -26.75 -43.21 33.78
CA MET A 1 -26.15 -41.89 33.83
C MET A 1 -26.60 -41.18 32.57
N ASP A 2 -27.63 -40.34 32.73
CA ASP A 2 -28.32 -39.65 31.64
C ASP A 2 -27.47 -38.56 31.02
N ARG A 3 -27.39 -38.56 29.68
CA ARG A 3 -26.59 -37.63 28.86
C ARG A 3 -27.33 -36.35 28.51
N ASN A 4 -28.28 -35.87 29.30
CA ASN A 4 -29.19 -34.81 28.92
C ASN A 4 -29.25 -33.60 29.87
N GLU A 5 -28.18 -33.28 30.57
CA GLU A 5 -28.03 -31.97 31.21
C GLU A 5 -26.96 -31.16 30.50
N LEU A 6 -27.27 -30.69 29.27
CA LEU A 6 -26.56 -29.60 28.66
C LEU A 6 -27.03 -28.31 29.33
N ASP A 7 -26.09 -27.58 29.94
CA ASP A 7 -26.26 -26.30 30.57
C ASP A 7 -27.09 -25.37 29.66
N PRO A 8 -28.27 -24.86 30.11
CA PRO A 8 -29.12 -23.98 29.30
C PRO A 8 -28.51 -22.61 28.98
N SER A 9 -27.32 -22.28 29.52
CA SER A 9 -26.58 -21.07 29.21
C SER A 9 -25.73 -21.18 27.95
N VAL A 10 -25.56 -22.36 27.33
CA VAL A 10 -24.87 -22.51 26.06
C VAL A 10 -25.88 -22.26 24.93
N PRO A 11 -25.77 -21.17 24.17
CA PRO A 11 -26.67 -20.94 23.04
C PRO A 11 -26.59 -22.12 22.08
N SER A 12 -27.71 -22.75 21.79
CA SER A 12 -27.79 -23.84 20.82
C SER A 12 -27.22 -23.34 19.49
N ALA A 13 -26.32 -24.11 18.88
CA ALA A 13 -25.58 -23.81 17.65
C ALA A 13 -26.48 -23.57 16.40
N THR A 14 -27.78 -23.41 16.54
CA THR A 14 -28.76 -23.37 15.46
C THR A 14 -29.58 -22.08 15.32
N GLU A 15 -29.40 -21.06 16.13
CA GLU A 15 -29.94 -19.75 15.80
C GLU A 15 -29.01 -19.02 14.83
N VAL A 16 -29.17 -19.26 13.54
CA VAL A 16 -28.58 -18.44 12.49
C VAL A 16 -29.18 -17.03 12.60
N LYS A 17 -28.50 -16.18 13.38
CA LYS A 17 -28.91 -14.78 13.58
C LYS A 17 -29.13 -14.14 12.22
N LYS A 18 -30.35 -13.66 11.94
CA LYS A 18 -30.70 -12.99 10.67
C LYS A 18 -29.78 -11.80 10.43
N ILE A 19 -29.34 -11.61 9.20
CA ILE A 19 -28.52 -10.44 8.82
C ILE A 19 -29.29 -9.17 9.11
N PRO A 20 -28.68 -8.15 9.75
CA PRO A 20 -29.29 -6.83 9.95
C PRO A 20 -29.82 -6.21 8.66
N LEU A 21 -30.92 -5.48 8.75
CA LEU A 21 -31.58 -4.86 7.58
C LEU A 21 -30.58 -3.96 6.81
N ILE A 22 -29.73 -3.23 7.51
CA ILE A 22 -28.73 -2.33 6.90
C ILE A 22 -27.77 -3.08 5.96
N ILE A 23 -27.36 -4.29 6.34
CA ILE A 23 -26.48 -5.13 5.49
C ILE A 23 -27.24 -5.64 4.27
N LYS A 24 -28.56 -5.94 4.39
CA LYS A 24 -29.38 -6.32 3.24
C LYS A 24 -29.58 -5.16 2.26
N VAL A 25 -29.80 -3.95 2.79
CA VAL A 25 -29.88 -2.73 1.96
C VAL A 25 -28.56 -2.53 1.22
N TYR A 26 -27.45 -2.65 1.92
CA TYR A 26 -26.13 -2.56 1.28
C TYR A 26 -25.91 -3.65 0.23
N ALA A 27 -26.36 -4.88 0.47
CA ALA A 27 -26.30 -5.96 -0.50
C ALA A 27 -27.07 -5.64 -1.80
N VAL A 28 -28.26 -5.03 -1.69
CA VAL A 28 -29.02 -4.57 -2.86
C VAL A 28 -28.25 -3.45 -3.59
N LEU A 29 -27.67 -2.49 -2.86
CA LEU A 29 -26.84 -1.44 -3.45
C LEU A 29 -25.61 -2.01 -4.18
N CYS A 30 -24.98 -3.05 -3.65
CA CYS A 30 -23.87 -3.76 -4.31
C CYS A 30 -24.32 -4.37 -5.66
N ILE A 31 -25.49 -5.06 -5.67
CA ILE A 31 -26.02 -5.64 -6.90
C ILE A 31 -26.35 -4.55 -7.92
N LEU A 32 -27.06 -3.49 -7.51
CA LEU A 32 -27.40 -2.38 -8.41
C LEU A 32 -26.15 -1.68 -8.95
N SER A 33 -25.16 -1.44 -8.09
CA SER A 33 -23.87 -0.86 -8.49
C SER A 33 -23.14 -1.75 -9.49
N GLY A 34 -23.03 -3.06 -9.23
CA GLY A 34 -22.39 -4.00 -10.16
C GLY A 34 -23.11 -4.09 -11.50
N VAL A 35 -24.45 -4.21 -11.50
CA VAL A 35 -25.26 -4.24 -12.73
C VAL A 35 -25.14 -2.92 -13.51
N GLY A 36 -25.14 -1.77 -12.83
CA GLY A 36 -24.97 -0.46 -13.48
C GLY A 36 -23.56 -0.22 -14.03
N THR A 37 -22.53 -0.81 -13.41
CA THR A 37 -21.14 -0.66 -13.87
C THR A 37 -20.86 -1.43 -15.16
N LEU A 38 -21.44 -2.61 -15.35
CA LEU A 38 -21.15 -3.45 -16.54
C LEU A 38 -21.45 -2.75 -17.89
N PRO A 39 -22.61 -2.10 -18.10
CA PRO A 39 -22.87 -1.35 -19.34
C PRO A 39 -21.90 -0.17 -19.53
N SER A 40 -21.54 0.53 -18.46
CA SER A 40 -20.59 1.64 -18.51
C SER A 40 -19.19 1.18 -18.92
N VAL A 41 -18.74 0.05 -18.36
CA VAL A 41 -17.47 -0.60 -18.72
C VAL A 41 -17.47 -1.03 -20.19
N ALA A 42 -18.57 -1.64 -20.68
CA ALA A 42 -18.71 -2.04 -22.06
C ALA A 42 -18.68 -0.84 -23.02
N ALA A 43 -19.38 0.25 -22.67
CA ALA A 43 -19.39 1.47 -23.46
C ALA A 43 -18.01 2.14 -23.50
N PHE A 44 -17.31 2.19 -22.37
CA PHE A 44 -15.96 2.75 -22.30
C PHE A 44 -14.94 1.89 -23.07
N MET A 45 -15.03 0.56 -22.96
CA MET A 45 -14.21 -0.35 -23.76
C MET A 45 -14.44 -0.13 -25.27
N TRP A 46 -15.68 0.06 -25.69
CA TRP A 46 -16.01 0.36 -27.08
C TRP A 46 -15.38 1.69 -27.55
N GLN A 47 -15.42 2.71 -26.71
CA GLN A 47 -14.77 4.00 -27.01
C GLN A 47 -13.24 3.84 -27.15
N VAL A 48 -12.60 3.08 -26.27
CA VAL A 48 -11.16 2.82 -26.35
C VAL A 48 -10.81 2.07 -27.62
N ILE A 49 -11.54 1.01 -27.96
CA ILE A 49 -11.34 0.24 -29.19
C ILE A 49 -11.50 1.12 -30.44
N THR A 50 -12.55 1.94 -30.51
CA THR A 50 -12.78 2.84 -31.65
C THR A 50 -11.71 3.92 -31.76
N ALA A 51 -11.22 4.46 -30.62
CA ALA A 51 -10.12 5.42 -30.61
C ALA A 51 -8.80 4.81 -31.11
N LEU A 52 -8.52 3.56 -30.75
CA LEU A 52 -7.34 2.83 -31.24
C LEU A 52 -7.43 2.54 -32.75
N ILE A 53 -8.58 2.09 -33.24
CA ILE A 53 -8.80 1.77 -34.66
C ILE A 53 -8.69 3.04 -35.51
N ASN A 54 -9.24 4.16 -35.06
CA ASN A 54 -9.23 5.43 -35.80
C ASN A 54 -7.89 6.20 -35.72
N GLY A 55 -6.89 5.67 -35.02
CA GLY A 55 -5.59 6.32 -34.85
C GLY A 55 -5.56 7.55 -33.94
N ASN A 56 -6.70 7.96 -33.38
CA ASN A 56 -6.82 9.15 -32.53
C ASN A 56 -6.18 8.97 -31.14
N ALA A 57 -5.83 7.74 -30.76
CA ALA A 57 -5.22 7.44 -29.48
C ALA A 57 -3.78 8.00 -29.40
N ALA A 58 -3.01 7.94 -30.46
CA ALA A 58 -1.62 8.44 -30.50
C ALA A 58 -1.54 9.94 -30.26
N GLU A 59 -2.49 10.72 -30.83
CA GLU A 59 -2.55 12.16 -30.69
C GLU A 59 -2.87 12.61 -29.25
N LYS A 60 -3.71 11.81 -28.53
CA LYS A 60 -4.15 12.14 -27.16
C LYS A 60 -3.21 11.65 -26.07
N LEU A 61 -2.50 10.54 -26.29
CA LEU A 61 -1.74 9.83 -25.25
C LEU A 61 -0.22 10.08 -25.32
N GLY A 62 0.27 10.75 -26.36
CA GLY A 62 1.68 11.12 -26.51
C GLY A 62 2.67 9.96 -26.44
N ASP A 63 3.88 10.22 -25.95
CA ASP A 63 5.01 9.29 -25.93
C ASP A 63 4.78 8.04 -25.03
N ASN A 64 3.89 8.14 -24.02
CA ASN A 64 3.56 7.05 -23.11
C ASN A 64 2.33 6.22 -23.49
N MET A 65 1.89 6.32 -24.76
CA MET A 65 0.67 5.69 -25.27
C MET A 65 0.53 4.22 -24.86
N LEU A 66 1.60 3.42 -24.97
CA LEU A 66 1.53 1.99 -24.65
C LEU A 66 1.22 1.73 -23.18
N VAL A 67 1.83 2.49 -22.27
CA VAL A 67 1.62 2.36 -20.82
C VAL A 67 0.22 2.86 -20.46
N SER A 68 -0.20 4.02 -20.99
CA SER A 68 -1.53 4.58 -20.73
C SER A 68 -2.65 3.65 -21.23
N VAL A 69 -2.54 3.12 -22.44
CA VAL A 69 -3.50 2.14 -22.99
C VAL A 69 -3.49 0.86 -22.15
N GLY A 70 -2.33 0.37 -21.76
CA GLY A 70 -2.20 -0.80 -20.88
C GLY A 70 -2.90 -0.62 -19.55
N LEU A 71 -2.72 0.54 -18.90
CA LEU A 71 -3.39 0.90 -17.65
C LEU A 71 -4.91 1.04 -17.82
N ILE A 72 -5.37 1.68 -18.90
CA ILE A 72 -6.80 1.82 -19.21
C ILE A 72 -7.43 0.45 -19.39
N VAL A 73 -6.82 -0.43 -20.18
CA VAL A 73 -7.33 -1.79 -20.42
C VAL A 73 -7.33 -2.60 -19.11
N ALA A 74 -6.26 -2.53 -18.33
CA ALA A 74 -6.19 -3.19 -17.03
C ALA A 74 -7.29 -2.67 -16.06
N GLY A 75 -7.52 -1.35 -16.01
CA GLY A 75 -8.59 -0.73 -15.23
C GLY A 75 -9.97 -1.22 -15.67
N ILE A 76 -10.25 -1.25 -16.98
CA ILE A 76 -11.50 -1.77 -17.53
C ILE A 76 -11.73 -3.23 -17.12
N MET A 77 -10.73 -4.09 -17.28
CA MET A 77 -10.83 -5.51 -16.91
C MET A 77 -11.05 -5.69 -15.42
N LEU A 78 -10.35 -4.91 -14.60
CA LEU A 78 -10.45 -4.94 -13.15
C LEU A 78 -11.85 -4.49 -12.70
N SER A 79 -12.35 -3.37 -13.23
CA SER A 79 -13.69 -2.86 -12.95
C SER A 79 -14.80 -3.82 -13.38
N ALA A 80 -14.65 -4.50 -14.52
CA ALA A 80 -15.57 -5.56 -14.95
C ALA A 80 -15.57 -6.74 -13.97
N ALA A 81 -14.41 -7.21 -13.57
CA ALA A 81 -14.27 -8.31 -12.60
C ALA A 81 -14.83 -7.92 -11.23
N SER A 82 -14.50 -6.72 -10.74
CA SER A 82 -15.05 -6.15 -9.51
C SER A 82 -16.58 -6.08 -9.55
N ALA A 83 -17.17 -5.62 -10.65
CA ALA A 83 -18.63 -5.53 -10.80
C ALA A 83 -19.30 -6.90 -10.69
N VAL A 84 -18.74 -7.93 -11.35
CA VAL A 84 -19.27 -9.31 -11.27
C VAL A 84 -19.16 -9.85 -9.84
N ILE A 85 -17.98 -9.68 -9.19
CA ILE A 85 -17.78 -10.15 -7.82
C ILE A 85 -18.70 -9.40 -6.85
N LEU A 86 -18.94 -8.10 -7.08
CA LEU A 86 -19.83 -7.28 -6.25
C LEU A 86 -21.28 -7.76 -6.33
N ILE A 87 -21.76 -8.19 -7.53
CA ILE A 87 -23.06 -8.81 -7.69
C ILE A 87 -23.15 -10.12 -6.90
N ILE A 88 -22.15 -10.99 -7.04
CA ILE A 88 -22.12 -12.28 -6.33
C ILE A 88 -22.08 -12.07 -4.82
N PHE A 89 -21.25 -11.13 -4.36
CA PHE A 89 -21.16 -10.72 -2.96
C PHE A 89 -22.51 -10.24 -2.40
N GLY A 90 -23.21 -9.38 -3.14
CA GLY A 90 -24.53 -8.90 -2.76
C GLY A 90 -25.58 -10.05 -2.68
N LEU A 91 -25.56 -10.98 -3.64
CA LEU A 91 -26.42 -12.17 -3.64
C LEU A 91 -26.12 -13.09 -2.45
N ASP A 92 -24.85 -13.31 -2.11
CA ASP A 92 -24.44 -14.13 -0.97
C ASP A 92 -24.87 -13.49 0.36
N LEU A 93 -24.78 -12.16 0.48
CA LEU A 93 -25.32 -11.43 1.63
C LEU A 93 -26.84 -11.60 1.76
N ILE A 94 -27.61 -11.50 0.66
CA ILE A 94 -29.07 -11.68 0.69
C ILE A 94 -29.43 -13.12 1.06
N LYS A 95 -28.71 -14.10 0.51
CA LYS A 95 -28.90 -15.54 0.78
C LYS A 95 -28.36 -15.98 2.15
N ASN A 96 -27.79 -15.06 2.95
CA ASN A 96 -27.18 -15.32 4.25
C ASN A 96 -25.98 -16.29 4.19
N GLN A 97 -25.28 -16.35 3.04
CA GLN A 97 -24.06 -17.15 2.86
C GLN A 97 -22.82 -16.40 3.37
N ARG A 98 -22.75 -16.18 4.67
CA ARG A 98 -21.80 -15.27 5.33
C ARG A 98 -20.34 -15.63 5.10
N ARG A 99 -20.02 -16.94 5.09
CA ARG A 99 -18.64 -17.39 4.88
C ARG A 99 -18.13 -17.07 3.48
N ASN A 100 -18.96 -17.24 2.46
CA ASN A 100 -18.62 -16.88 1.08
C ASN A 100 -18.51 -15.36 0.94
N ALA A 101 -19.48 -14.61 1.47
CA ALA A 101 -19.44 -13.16 1.48
C ALA A 101 -18.17 -12.62 2.16
N ALA A 102 -17.74 -13.18 3.30
CA ALA A 102 -16.50 -12.78 3.95
C ALA A 102 -15.26 -13.07 3.08
N ARG A 103 -15.22 -14.17 2.32
CA ARG A 103 -14.12 -14.46 1.38
C ARG A 103 -14.12 -13.48 0.19
N LEU A 104 -15.30 -13.22 -0.39
CA LEU A 104 -15.43 -12.29 -1.50
C LEU A 104 -15.08 -10.86 -1.10
N SER A 105 -15.35 -10.45 0.14
CA SER A 105 -14.94 -9.12 0.63
C SER A 105 -13.43 -8.91 0.59
N TYR A 106 -12.61 -9.92 0.90
CA TYR A 106 -11.15 -9.82 0.79
C TYR A 106 -10.68 -9.65 -0.66
N ILE A 107 -11.30 -10.37 -1.60
CA ILE A 107 -10.99 -10.25 -3.02
C ILE A 107 -11.37 -8.84 -3.51
N LEU A 108 -12.56 -8.35 -3.13
CA LEU A 108 -13.02 -7.01 -3.47
C LEU A 108 -12.10 -5.93 -2.86
N ILE A 109 -11.63 -6.09 -1.63
CA ILE A 109 -10.66 -5.19 -1.02
C ILE A 109 -9.39 -5.11 -1.87
N ALA A 110 -8.82 -6.25 -2.26
CA ALA A 110 -7.62 -6.28 -3.09
C ALA A 110 -7.85 -5.60 -4.45
N PHE A 111 -8.97 -5.89 -5.11
CA PHE A 111 -9.32 -5.27 -6.40
C PHE A 111 -9.52 -3.76 -6.27
N THR A 112 -10.26 -3.30 -5.25
CA THR A 112 -10.49 -1.87 -5.02
C THR A 112 -9.18 -1.12 -4.74
N VAL A 113 -8.21 -1.73 -4.03
CA VAL A 113 -6.89 -1.13 -3.82
C VAL A 113 -6.14 -0.98 -5.16
N VAL A 114 -6.17 -2.01 -6.01
CA VAL A 114 -5.51 -1.94 -7.33
C VAL A 114 -6.22 -0.94 -8.24
N GLU A 115 -7.57 -0.88 -8.22
CA GLU A 115 -8.33 0.15 -8.95
C GLU A 115 -7.93 1.56 -8.52
N LEU A 116 -7.85 1.82 -7.20
CA LEU A 116 -7.39 3.11 -6.68
C LEU A 116 -5.99 3.49 -7.18
N LEU A 117 -5.06 2.53 -7.24
CA LEU A 117 -3.72 2.78 -7.77
C LEU A 117 -3.77 3.13 -9.27
N VAL A 118 -4.54 2.38 -10.06
CA VAL A 118 -4.69 2.64 -11.51
C VAL A 118 -5.37 3.99 -11.75
N ASP A 119 -6.41 4.33 -10.99
CA ASP A 119 -7.11 5.61 -11.10
C ASP A 119 -6.16 6.79 -10.77
N VAL A 120 -5.34 6.67 -9.71
CA VAL A 120 -4.32 7.68 -9.37
C VAL A 120 -3.30 7.83 -10.50
N MET A 121 -2.89 6.73 -11.12
CA MET A 121 -1.93 6.79 -12.25
C MET A 121 -2.51 7.45 -13.50
N LEU A 122 -3.81 7.26 -13.77
CA LEU A 122 -4.46 7.80 -14.96
C LEU A 122 -5.02 9.21 -14.78
N GLN A 123 -5.53 9.54 -13.60
CA GLN A 123 -6.29 10.77 -13.37
C GLN A 123 -5.75 11.65 -12.23
N GLY A 124 -4.76 11.15 -11.47
CA GLY A 124 -4.22 11.84 -10.30
C GLY A 124 -5.10 11.70 -9.06
N ILE A 125 -5.04 12.71 -8.16
CA ILE A 125 -5.80 12.72 -6.91
C ILE A 125 -7.02 13.65 -7.04
N GLY A 126 -8.22 13.09 -6.96
CA GLY A 126 -9.47 13.86 -7.13
C GLY A 126 -10.64 13.29 -6.33
N LEU A 127 -11.77 14.02 -6.36
CA LEU A 127 -13.00 13.61 -5.66
C LEU A 127 -13.58 12.29 -6.18
N PHE A 128 -13.22 11.85 -7.38
CA PHE A 128 -13.64 10.57 -7.93
C PHE A 128 -13.11 9.38 -7.12
N LEU A 129 -11.97 9.53 -6.41
CA LEU A 129 -11.41 8.51 -5.51
C LEU A 129 -12.25 8.30 -4.24
N LEU A 130 -13.13 9.26 -3.89
CA LEU A 130 -13.94 9.17 -2.66
C LEU A 130 -14.90 7.97 -2.69
N ARG A 131 -15.50 7.67 -3.84
CA ARG A 131 -16.41 6.53 -4.01
C ARG A 131 -15.70 5.19 -3.74
N PRO A 132 -14.60 4.83 -4.41
CA PRO A 132 -13.88 3.59 -4.12
C PRO A 132 -13.25 3.58 -2.72
N ALA A 133 -12.83 4.72 -2.17
CA ALA A 133 -12.33 4.81 -0.80
C ALA A 133 -13.41 4.49 0.25
N ILE A 134 -14.64 5.02 0.09
CA ILE A 134 -15.78 4.69 0.95
C ILE A 134 -16.14 3.21 0.81
N GLN A 135 -16.18 2.68 -0.41
CA GLN A 135 -16.42 1.26 -0.66
C GLN A 135 -15.39 0.39 0.05
N LEU A 136 -14.11 0.73 -0.03
CA LEU A 136 -13.03 0.05 0.67
C LEU A 136 -13.23 0.03 2.18
N GLY A 137 -13.57 1.18 2.77
CA GLY A 137 -13.88 1.29 4.21
C GLY A 137 -15.04 0.39 4.63
N ILE A 138 -16.14 0.36 3.84
CA ILE A 138 -17.29 -0.51 4.11
C ILE A 138 -16.91 -2.00 3.97
N LEU A 139 -16.15 -2.38 2.93
CA LEU A 139 -15.70 -3.76 2.74
C LEU A 139 -14.80 -4.24 3.88
N ILE A 140 -13.88 -3.40 4.36
CA ILE A 140 -13.05 -3.70 5.54
C ILE A 140 -13.92 -3.92 6.78
N ALA A 141 -14.89 -3.03 7.04
CA ALA A 141 -15.82 -3.18 8.16
C ALA A 141 -16.67 -4.47 8.05
N LEU A 142 -17.17 -4.78 6.86
CA LEU A 142 -17.97 -5.99 6.61
C LEU A 142 -17.13 -7.26 6.70
N SER A 143 -15.91 -7.27 6.19
CA SER A 143 -15.02 -8.43 6.31
C SER A 143 -14.79 -8.86 7.77
N ALA A 144 -14.86 -7.89 8.70
CA ALA A 144 -14.71 -8.14 10.12
C ALA A 144 -16.02 -8.52 10.85
N THR A 145 -17.21 -8.19 10.28
CA THR A 145 -18.49 -8.24 11.00
C THR A 145 -19.52 -9.19 10.42
N VAL A 146 -19.41 -9.58 9.15
CA VAL A 146 -20.45 -10.34 8.43
C VAL A 146 -20.61 -11.77 8.96
N ASP A 147 -19.53 -12.42 9.37
CA ASP A 147 -19.59 -13.76 9.92
C ASP A 147 -19.47 -13.71 11.47
N PRO A 148 -20.56 -13.99 12.22
CA PRO A 148 -20.54 -13.96 13.68
C PRO A 148 -19.65 -15.05 14.28
N THR A 149 -19.49 -16.18 13.62
CA THR A 149 -18.63 -17.27 14.09
C THR A 149 -17.17 -16.84 13.99
N LEU A 150 -16.78 -16.24 12.88
CA LEU A 150 -15.46 -15.63 12.72
C LEU A 150 -15.25 -14.48 13.71
N ARG A 151 -16.29 -13.71 14.01
CA ARG A 151 -16.20 -12.62 15.00
C ARG A 151 -15.95 -13.15 16.41
N GLN A 152 -16.70 -14.17 16.85
CA GLN A 152 -16.49 -14.79 18.16
C GLN A 152 -15.11 -15.46 18.25
N GLU A 153 -14.72 -16.17 17.22
CA GLU A 153 -13.39 -16.78 17.13
C GLU A 153 -12.29 -15.71 17.17
N ARG A 154 -12.42 -14.61 16.41
CA ARG A 154 -11.48 -13.48 16.44
C ARG A 154 -11.48 -12.75 17.79
N GLU A 155 -12.62 -12.61 18.44
CA GLU A 155 -12.70 -11.99 19.76
C GLU A 155 -12.04 -12.87 20.83
N LEU A 156 -12.24 -14.19 20.76
CA LEU A 156 -11.57 -15.14 21.63
C LEU A 156 -10.07 -15.18 21.36
N GLN A 157 -9.67 -15.23 20.09
CA GLN A 157 -8.27 -15.15 19.67
C GLN A 157 -7.65 -13.83 20.09
N ARG A 158 -8.38 -12.71 19.98
CA ARG A 158 -7.91 -11.41 20.42
C ARG A 158 -7.67 -11.36 21.92
N ARG A 159 -8.60 -11.88 22.74
CA ARG A 159 -8.42 -11.93 24.21
C ARG A 159 -7.26 -12.83 24.61
N LEU A 160 -7.15 -14.01 23.96
CA LEU A 160 -6.02 -14.89 24.17
C LEU A 160 -4.71 -14.21 23.74
N GLN A 161 -4.71 -13.55 22.61
CA GLN A 161 -3.57 -12.78 22.11
C GLN A 161 -3.18 -11.64 23.07
N GLU A 162 -4.17 -10.92 23.63
CA GLU A 162 -3.93 -9.85 24.60
C GLU A 162 -3.30 -10.38 25.90
N MET A 163 -3.69 -11.58 26.35
CA MET A 163 -3.05 -12.23 27.50
C MET A 163 -1.61 -12.67 27.17
N LEU A 164 -1.41 -13.37 26.06
CA LEU A 164 -0.09 -13.80 25.61
C LEU A 164 0.87 -12.62 25.35
N ASP A 165 0.35 -11.55 24.76
CA ASP A 165 1.14 -10.33 24.51
C ASP A 165 1.51 -9.62 25.83
N ARG A 166 0.67 -9.73 26.86
CA ARG A 166 0.96 -9.18 28.19
C ARG A 166 2.08 -9.97 28.87
N ASP A 167 1.96 -11.31 28.86
CA ASP A 167 2.97 -12.17 29.43
C ASP A 167 4.31 -12.03 28.68
N ALA A 168 4.26 -12.00 27.33
CA ALA A 168 5.41 -11.77 26.49
C ALA A 168 6.05 -10.37 26.68
N ALA A 169 5.24 -9.33 27.04
CA ALA A 169 5.76 -8.00 27.35
C ALA A 169 6.53 -8.01 28.68
N ASP A 170 6.00 -8.71 29.67
CA ASP A 170 6.67 -8.82 30.98
C ASP A 170 7.99 -9.60 30.88
N GLU A 171 8.08 -10.53 29.93
CA GLU A 171 9.31 -11.27 29.59
C GLU A 171 10.23 -10.54 28.59
N GLY A 172 9.84 -9.38 28.07
CA GLY A 172 10.58 -8.64 27.04
C GLY A 172 10.61 -9.31 25.65
N MET A 173 9.69 -10.24 25.41
CA MET A 173 9.57 -11.07 24.21
C MET A 173 8.40 -10.64 23.30
N LEU A 174 7.75 -9.54 23.61
CA LEU A 174 6.57 -9.07 22.88
C LEU A 174 6.85 -8.90 21.38
N GLY A 175 5.93 -9.40 20.58
CA GLY A 175 6.00 -9.34 19.11
C GLY A 175 6.84 -10.45 18.46
N ARG A 176 7.48 -11.33 19.22
CA ARG A 176 8.15 -12.51 18.65
C ARG A 176 7.14 -13.56 18.21
N ASP A 177 7.49 -14.32 17.20
CA ASP A 177 6.71 -15.45 16.74
C ASP A 177 7.03 -16.69 17.61
N GLU A 178 6.08 -17.08 18.46
CA GLU A 178 6.20 -18.25 19.35
C GLU A 178 6.10 -19.57 18.59
N THR A 179 5.47 -19.58 17.40
CA THR A 179 5.34 -20.81 16.58
C THR A 179 6.69 -21.25 16.03
N GLY A 180 7.67 -20.36 15.98
CA GLY A 180 8.99 -20.61 15.43
C GLY A 180 9.04 -20.68 13.90
N GLU A 181 7.93 -20.44 13.21
CA GLU A 181 7.89 -20.33 11.74
C GLU A 181 8.55 -19.04 11.24
N GLY A 182 8.47 -17.97 12.02
CA GLY A 182 9.07 -16.68 11.74
C GLY A 182 9.90 -16.14 12.91
N TYR A 183 10.34 -14.90 12.79
CA TYR A 183 11.02 -14.18 13.86
C TYR A 183 10.04 -13.26 14.62
N ILE A 184 9.16 -12.57 13.90
CA ILE A 184 8.18 -11.62 14.43
C ILE A 184 6.77 -12.03 14.05
N LYS A 185 5.80 -11.78 14.91
CA LYS A 185 4.36 -11.90 14.58
C LYS A 185 4.00 -10.86 13.54
N LEU A 186 3.52 -11.31 12.37
CA LEU A 186 3.09 -10.44 11.27
C LEU A 186 1.66 -9.92 11.57
N ASN A 187 1.55 -8.99 12.49
CA ASN A 187 0.32 -8.27 12.78
C ASN A 187 0.48 -6.78 12.45
N TYR A 188 -0.64 -6.08 12.30
CA TYR A 188 -0.66 -4.66 11.99
C TYR A 188 0.23 -3.83 12.92
N PHE A 189 0.19 -4.14 14.19
CA PHE A 189 0.89 -3.45 15.25
C PHE A 189 2.42 -3.47 15.05
N ASN A 190 2.98 -4.67 14.91
CA ASN A 190 4.41 -4.84 14.71
C ASN A 190 4.88 -4.25 13.38
N LEU A 191 4.10 -4.46 12.31
CA LEU A 191 4.43 -3.94 10.99
C LEU A 191 4.33 -2.41 10.94
N PHE A 192 3.36 -1.81 11.64
CA PHE A 192 3.25 -0.36 11.72
C PHE A 192 4.46 0.28 12.40
N TRP A 193 4.93 -0.29 13.52
CA TRP A 193 6.11 0.23 14.19
C TRP A 193 7.40 -0.01 13.40
N VAL A 194 7.51 -1.12 12.69
CA VAL A 194 8.57 -1.33 11.71
C VAL A 194 8.54 -0.24 10.64
N PHE A 195 7.37 0.02 10.07
CA PHE A 195 7.17 1.08 9.08
C PHE A 195 7.61 2.44 9.62
N LEU A 196 7.02 2.88 10.74
CA LEU A 196 7.23 4.21 11.29
C LEU A 196 8.70 4.48 11.65
N VAL A 197 9.34 3.54 12.36
CA VAL A 197 10.75 3.70 12.76
C VAL A 197 11.66 3.67 11.54
N CYS A 198 11.39 2.80 10.56
CA CYS A 198 12.21 2.73 9.36
C CYS A 198 12.01 3.92 8.41
N CYS A 199 10.85 4.61 8.43
CA CYS A 199 10.71 5.89 7.73
C CYS A 199 11.71 6.94 8.23
N VAL A 200 11.96 6.96 9.54
CA VAL A 200 12.91 7.92 10.14
C VAL A 200 14.35 7.46 9.99
N LEU A 201 14.65 6.19 10.35
CA LEU A 201 16.03 5.68 10.28
C LEU A 201 16.52 5.59 8.84
N GLY A 202 15.65 5.26 7.90
CA GLY A 202 15.99 5.22 6.47
C GLY A 202 16.31 6.60 5.92
N LEU A 203 15.53 7.63 6.30
CA LEU A 203 15.84 9.01 5.95
C LEU A 203 17.23 9.42 6.47
N ILE A 204 17.49 9.21 7.74
CA ILE A 204 18.80 9.54 8.34
C ILE A 204 19.94 8.82 7.61
N ALA A 205 19.76 7.54 7.27
CA ALA A 205 20.75 6.77 6.54
C ALA A 205 20.98 7.31 5.13
N GLU A 206 19.93 7.75 4.46
CA GLU A 206 20.00 8.32 3.11
C GLU A 206 20.65 9.72 3.10
N ASP A 207 20.32 10.57 4.07
CA ASP A 207 20.98 11.88 4.22
C ASP A 207 22.48 11.72 4.47
N ILE A 208 22.85 10.76 5.35
CA ILE A 208 24.27 10.46 5.61
C ILE A 208 24.94 9.90 4.35
N TRP A 209 24.28 9.00 3.62
CA TRP A 209 24.79 8.46 2.37
C TRP A 209 25.04 9.55 1.34
N HIS A 210 24.08 10.44 1.14
CA HIS A 210 24.23 11.56 0.22
C HIS A 210 25.41 12.46 0.59
N MET A 211 25.49 12.86 1.87
CA MET A 211 26.57 13.71 2.37
C MET A 211 27.96 13.08 2.33
N THR A 212 28.06 11.76 2.26
CA THR A 212 29.35 11.05 2.34
C THR A 212 29.76 10.39 1.03
N VAL A 213 28.81 9.99 0.19
CA VAL A 213 29.05 9.17 -1.02
C VAL A 213 28.64 9.88 -2.29
N ASP A 214 27.40 10.38 -2.36
CA ASP A 214 26.83 10.95 -3.60
C ASP A 214 27.38 12.35 -3.87
N ASP A 215 27.31 13.25 -2.88
CA ASP A 215 27.83 14.62 -2.96
C ASP A 215 28.49 15.01 -1.61
N PRO A 216 29.77 14.65 -1.43
CA PRO A 216 30.45 14.82 -0.16
C PRO A 216 30.47 16.26 0.36
N GLY A 217 29.91 16.44 1.55
CA GLY A 217 29.86 17.72 2.25
C GLY A 217 28.60 18.56 1.95
N VAL A 218 27.74 18.11 1.04
CA VAL A 218 26.48 18.81 0.71
C VAL A 218 25.31 18.10 1.42
N TYR A 219 24.59 18.85 2.25
CA TYR A 219 23.33 18.35 2.83
C TYR A 219 22.19 18.53 1.83
N GLN A 220 21.39 17.49 1.67
CA GLN A 220 20.15 17.51 0.92
C GLN A 220 19.06 16.82 1.73
N ASP A 221 17.92 17.48 1.95
CA ASP A 221 16.75 16.85 2.60
C ASP A 221 16.16 15.78 1.67
N ARG A 222 16.19 14.53 2.11
CA ARG A 222 15.70 13.35 1.40
C ARG A 222 14.33 12.89 1.93
N ALA A 223 13.61 13.76 2.66
CA ALA A 223 12.28 13.45 3.15
C ALA A 223 11.30 13.18 1.99
N GLY A 224 10.48 12.16 2.15
CA GLY A 224 9.47 11.76 1.17
C GLY A 224 8.03 12.10 1.59
N MET A 225 7.84 12.83 2.71
CA MET A 225 6.53 13.30 3.17
C MET A 225 6.53 14.81 3.42
N LEU A 226 5.34 15.40 3.37
CA LEU A 226 5.15 16.84 3.49
C LEU A 226 5.58 17.34 4.86
N PHE A 227 5.29 16.57 5.92
CA PHE A 227 5.62 16.92 7.29
C PHE A 227 6.55 15.88 7.93
N GLY A 228 7.36 16.33 8.87
CA GLY A 228 8.23 15.49 9.68
C GLY A 228 9.38 14.82 8.92
N PRO A 229 10.22 14.08 9.65
CA PRO A 229 11.40 13.43 9.10
C PRO A 229 11.05 12.01 8.62
N PHE A 230 10.19 11.87 7.62
CA PHE A 230 9.73 10.57 7.15
C PHE A 230 10.07 10.36 5.67
N SER A 231 10.68 9.20 5.39
CA SER A 231 10.84 8.67 4.03
C SER A 231 10.09 7.35 3.88
N PRO A 232 8.85 7.37 3.33
CA PRO A 232 7.96 6.19 3.28
C PRO A 232 8.53 5.01 2.53
N ILE A 233 9.40 5.24 1.54
CA ILE A 233 10.03 4.16 0.77
C ILE A 233 10.79 3.19 1.68
N TYR A 234 11.52 3.70 2.69
CA TYR A 234 12.23 2.86 3.65
C TYR A 234 11.29 2.14 4.60
N GLY A 235 10.21 2.81 5.02
CA GLY A 235 9.16 2.18 5.83
C GLY A 235 8.49 1.03 5.11
N PHE A 236 8.00 1.25 3.89
CA PHE A 236 7.37 0.19 3.07
C PHE A 236 8.37 -0.90 2.69
N GLY A 237 9.61 -0.54 2.34
CA GLY A 237 10.67 -1.49 2.05
C GLY A 237 10.96 -2.41 3.24
N ALA A 238 11.07 -1.85 4.45
CA ALA A 238 11.29 -2.63 5.67
C ALA A 238 10.10 -3.55 6.01
N VAL A 239 8.87 -3.07 5.85
CA VAL A 239 7.66 -3.90 6.02
C VAL A 239 7.66 -5.05 5.01
N LEU A 240 7.88 -4.76 3.73
CA LEU A 240 7.92 -5.76 2.67
C LEU A 240 9.01 -6.81 2.93
N MET A 241 10.23 -6.37 3.27
CA MET A 241 11.33 -7.24 3.66
C MET A 241 10.96 -8.09 4.88
N THR A 242 10.33 -7.49 5.90
CA THR A 242 9.89 -8.22 7.10
C THR A 242 8.87 -9.29 6.75
N MET A 243 7.84 -8.96 5.97
CA MET A 243 6.78 -9.92 5.60
C MET A 243 7.31 -11.12 4.82
N VAL A 244 8.20 -10.89 3.86
CA VAL A 244 8.75 -11.95 3.02
C VAL A 244 9.85 -12.72 3.74
N LEU A 245 10.83 -12.02 4.34
CA LEU A 245 11.99 -12.66 4.94
C LEU A 245 11.71 -13.32 6.29
N ASN A 246 10.59 -13.00 6.93
CA ASN A 246 10.24 -13.55 8.24
C ASN A 246 10.32 -15.09 8.28
N ARG A 247 9.83 -15.76 7.24
CA ARG A 247 9.89 -17.21 7.09
C ARG A 247 11.28 -17.75 6.74
N PHE A 248 12.18 -16.86 6.28
CA PHE A 248 13.53 -17.23 5.85
C PHE A 248 14.57 -16.97 6.92
N TYR A 249 14.23 -16.43 8.09
CA TYR A 249 15.22 -15.98 9.06
C TYR A 249 16.17 -17.09 9.55
N LYS A 250 15.74 -18.36 9.53
CA LYS A 250 16.56 -19.55 9.85
C LYS A 250 17.28 -20.15 8.62
N LYS A 251 16.98 -19.67 7.39
CA LYS A 251 17.52 -20.23 6.15
C LYS A 251 18.96 -19.78 5.90
N ASN A 252 19.58 -20.42 4.90
CA ASN A 252 20.92 -20.08 4.44
C ASN A 252 21.02 -18.58 4.08
N PRO A 253 22.07 -17.87 4.53
CA PRO A 253 22.30 -16.46 4.21
C PRO A 253 22.27 -16.14 2.70
N ILE A 254 22.74 -17.05 1.85
CA ILE A 254 22.71 -16.85 0.39
C ILE A 254 21.27 -16.78 -0.13
N ILE A 255 20.36 -17.64 0.38
CA ILE A 255 18.94 -17.61 0.00
C ILE A 255 18.31 -16.30 0.44
N ILE A 256 18.59 -15.86 1.67
CA ILE A 256 18.09 -14.58 2.19
C ILE A 256 18.58 -13.43 1.32
N PHE A 257 19.87 -13.42 0.98
CA PHE A 257 20.46 -12.41 0.11
C PHE A 257 19.78 -12.37 -1.28
N LEU A 258 19.63 -13.51 -1.94
CA LEU A 258 19.01 -13.57 -3.28
C LEU A 258 17.55 -13.13 -3.25
N VAL A 259 16.75 -13.60 -2.28
CA VAL A 259 15.34 -13.20 -2.14
C VAL A 259 15.26 -11.70 -1.88
N SER A 260 16.11 -11.17 -1.03
CA SER A 260 16.15 -9.74 -0.71
C SER A 260 16.56 -8.87 -1.88
N ALA A 261 17.54 -9.32 -2.66
CA ALA A 261 18.02 -8.61 -3.84
C ALA A 261 16.90 -8.46 -4.89
N VAL A 262 16.21 -9.57 -5.20
CA VAL A 262 15.08 -9.56 -6.13
C VAL A 262 13.93 -8.71 -5.60
N LEU A 263 13.57 -8.89 -4.33
CA LEU A 263 12.46 -8.17 -3.70
C LEU A 263 12.70 -6.66 -3.66
N GLY A 264 13.89 -6.24 -3.20
CA GLY A 264 14.25 -4.83 -3.10
C GLY A 264 14.38 -4.15 -4.46
N ALA A 265 15.03 -4.79 -5.43
CA ALA A 265 15.12 -4.28 -6.79
C ALA A 265 13.73 -4.14 -7.45
N SER A 266 12.84 -5.13 -7.28
CA SER A 266 11.47 -5.07 -7.79
C SER A 266 10.67 -3.95 -7.13
N PHE A 267 10.83 -3.76 -5.82
CA PHE A 267 10.17 -2.69 -5.08
C PHE A 267 10.65 -1.30 -5.56
N GLU A 268 11.94 -1.13 -5.72
CA GLU A 268 12.55 0.12 -6.22
C GLU A 268 12.07 0.46 -7.63
N VAL A 269 12.03 -0.52 -8.53
CA VAL A 269 11.47 -0.36 -9.88
C VAL A 269 9.99 0.04 -9.82
N PHE A 270 9.21 -0.63 -8.98
CA PHE A 270 7.79 -0.33 -8.83
C PHE A 270 7.54 1.09 -8.32
N VAL A 271 8.25 1.51 -7.26
CA VAL A 271 8.07 2.85 -6.68
C VAL A 271 8.51 3.92 -7.68
N GLY A 272 9.67 3.78 -8.32
CA GLY A 272 10.15 4.71 -9.33
C GLY A 272 9.21 4.80 -10.53
N TRP A 273 8.70 3.67 -11.00
CA TRP A 273 7.71 3.62 -12.07
C TRP A 273 6.38 4.29 -11.65
N PHE A 274 5.86 3.96 -10.47
CA PHE A 274 4.62 4.53 -9.95
C PHE A 274 4.70 6.06 -9.80
N MET A 275 5.77 6.57 -9.20
CA MET A 275 5.96 8.02 -9.01
C MET A 275 6.08 8.77 -10.33
N GLN A 276 6.84 8.21 -11.26
CA GLN A 276 7.04 8.81 -12.58
C GLN A 276 5.75 8.81 -13.40
N THR A 277 5.03 7.68 -13.46
CA THR A 277 3.81 7.57 -14.26
C THR A 277 2.63 8.32 -13.66
N SER A 278 2.52 8.38 -12.30
CA SER A 278 1.41 9.05 -11.62
C SER A 278 1.58 10.56 -11.53
N PHE A 279 2.79 11.02 -11.21
CA PHE A 279 3.05 12.42 -10.85
C PHE A 279 4.14 13.06 -11.71
N GLY A 280 4.73 12.36 -12.69
CA GLY A 280 5.87 12.85 -13.43
C GLY A 280 7.12 13.11 -12.57
N VAL A 281 7.21 12.46 -11.40
CA VAL A 281 8.31 12.67 -10.44
C VAL A 281 9.39 11.61 -10.63
N VAL A 282 10.62 12.05 -10.82
CA VAL A 282 11.82 11.21 -10.83
C VAL A 282 12.65 11.57 -9.61
N SER A 283 12.81 10.63 -8.68
CA SER A 283 13.58 10.80 -7.45
C SER A 283 15.00 10.26 -7.55
N TRP A 284 15.26 9.32 -8.46
CA TRP A 284 16.58 8.74 -8.73
C TRP A 284 16.65 8.18 -10.16
N SER A 285 17.88 8.07 -10.68
CA SER A 285 18.14 7.39 -11.96
C SER A 285 19.54 6.78 -11.96
N TYR A 286 19.59 5.50 -12.31
CA TYR A 286 20.83 4.72 -12.43
C TYR A 286 21.24 4.49 -13.88
N SER A 287 20.66 5.20 -14.84
CA SER A 287 20.93 5.04 -16.27
C SER A 287 22.41 5.25 -16.65
N HIS A 288 23.15 6.02 -15.83
CA HIS A 288 24.58 6.28 -16.00
C HIS A 288 25.49 5.19 -15.42
N MET A 289 24.94 4.24 -14.66
CA MET A 289 25.71 3.21 -13.98
C MET A 289 26.31 2.20 -14.97
N LYS A 290 27.53 1.78 -14.67
CA LYS A 290 28.27 0.81 -15.48
C LYS A 290 28.72 -0.37 -14.63
N LEU A 291 28.67 -1.56 -15.21
CA LEU A 291 29.20 -2.81 -14.66
C LEU A 291 30.35 -3.29 -15.56
N PHE A 292 31.56 -3.43 -15.03
CA PHE A 292 32.76 -3.80 -15.79
C PHE A 292 33.01 -2.95 -17.06
N GLY A 293 32.70 -1.65 -17.01
CA GLY A 293 32.89 -0.72 -18.12
C GLY A 293 31.78 -0.71 -19.18
N MET A 294 30.81 -1.63 -19.11
CA MET A 294 29.61 -1.68 -19.94
C MET A 294 28.41 -1.07 -19.20
N PRO A 295 27.36 -0.57 -19.91
CA PRO A 295 26.13 -0.17 -19.27
C PRO A 295 25.59 -1.30 -18.36
N ASP A 296 25.12 -0.93 -17.15
CA ASP A 296 24.60 -1.92 -16.21
C ASP A 296 23.35 -2.62 -16.79
N PRO A 297 23.34 -3.97 -16.88
CA PRO A 297 22.27 -4.69 -17.55
C PRO A 297 20.92 -4.48 -16.90
N LEU A 298 20.88 -4.39 -15.56
CA LEU A 298 19.65 -4.19 -14.82
C LEU A 298 19.15 -2.75 -14.95
N ALA A 299 20.06 -1.76 -14.99
CA ALA A 299 19.69 -0.38 -15.27
C ALA A 299 19.12 -0.21 -16.69
N VAL A 300 19.71 -0.85 -17.68
CA VAL A 300 19.17 -0.85 -19.07
C VAL A 300 17.79 -1.49 -19.11
N LEU A 301 17.61 -2.67 -18.48
CA LEU A 301 16.32 -3.39 -18.47
C LEU A 301 15.20 -2.61 -17.80
N THR A 302 15.52 -1.87 -16.74
CA THR A 302 14.52 -1.16 -15.90
C THR A 302 14.37 0.31 -16.25
N GLY A 303 15.03 0.79 -17.30
CA GLY A 303 15.06 2.22 -17.65
C GLY A 303 15.68 3.08 -16.56
N GLY A 304 16.73 2.59 -15.89
CA GLY A 304 17.47 3.30 -14.85
C GLY A 304 16.79 3.33 -13.48
N ARG A 305 15.70 2.57 -13.28
CA ARG A 305 14.98 2.58 -12.00
C ARG A 305 15.62 1.75 -10.91
N THR A 306 16.47 0.79 -11.25
CA THR A 306 17.39 0.08 -10.35
C THR A 306 18.65 -0.33 -11.12
N CYS A 307 19.68 -0.80 -10.45
CA CYS A 307 20.88 -1.34 -11.07
C CYS A 307 21.42 -2.55 -10.29
N THR A 308 22.35 -3.30 -10.91
CA THR A 308 22.92 -4.52 -10.32
C THR A 308 23.59 -4.24 -8.97
N GLY A 309 24.30 -3.12 -8.84
CA GLY A 309 24.91 -2.70 -7.57
C GLY A 309 23.89 -2.50 -6.46
N PHE A 310 22.79 -1.77 -6.74
CA PHE A 310 21.73 -1.54 -5.76
C PHE A 310 20.92 -2.81 -5.46
N ALA A 311 20.68 -3.68 -6.44
CA ALA A 311 20.10 -5.00 -6.18
C ALA A 311 20.94 -5.82 -5.19
N CYS A 312 22.27 -5.79 -5.32
CA CYS A 312 23.18 -6.42 -4.35
C CYS A 312 23.12 -5.74 -2.98
N LEU A 313 23.02 -4.41 -2.92
CA LEU A 313 22.84 -3.67 -1.66
C LEU A 313 21.52 -4.05 -0.98
N TRP A 314 20.41 -4.19 -1.72
CA TRP A 314 19.15 -4.72 -1.20
C TRP A 314 19.30 -6.14 -0.66
N GLY A 315 20.07 -7.00 -1.34
CA GLY A 315 20.39 -8.35 -0.87
C GLY A 315 21.12 -8.35 0.46
N LEU A 316 22.17 -7.55 0.58
CA LEU A 316 22.94 -7.38 1.81
C LEU A 316 22.08 -6.71 2.90
N GLY A 317 21.33 -5.67 2.53
CA GLY A 317 20.41 -4.96 3.42
C GLY A 317 19.36 -5.88 4.04
N GLY A 318 18.73 -6.77 3.24
CA GLY A 318 17.78 -7.74 3.74
C GLY A 318 18.39 -8.79 4.67
N LEU A 319 19.61 -9.22 4.38
CA LEU A 319 20.35 -10.11 5.27
C LEU A 319 20.67 -9.44 6.62
N ILE A 320 21.16 -8.22 6.59
CA ILE A 320 21.43 -7.40 7.79
C ILE A 320 20.10 -7.13 8.53
N TRP A 321 19.04 -6.83 7.79
CA TRP A 321 17.72 -6.56 8.33
C TRP A 321 17.22 -7.71 9.19
N ILE A 322 17.05 -8.88 8.60
CA ILE A 322 16.42 -10.00 9.30
C ILE A 322 17.29 -10.60 10.41
N LYS A 323 18.62 -10.57 10.25
CA LYS A 323 19.54 -11.17 11.23
C LYS A 323 19.96 -10.20 12.34
N LEU A 324 20.00 -8.91 12.07
CA LEU A 324 20.63 -7.94 12.96
C LEU A 324 19.68 -6.80 13.38
N LEU A 325 19.07 -6.11 12.42
CA LEU A 325 18.32 -4.88 12.68
C LEU A 325 16.93 -5.16 13.24
N LEU A 326 16.18 -6.07 12.64
CA LEU A 326 14.83 -6.41 13.11
C LEU A 326 14.81 -6.90 14.57
N PRO A 327 15.73 -7.78 15.02
CA PRO A 327 15.83 -8.15 16.42
C PRO A 327 16.07 -6.97 17.38
N ARG A 328 16.90 -6.00 16.98
CA ARG A 328 17.17 -4.82 17.78
C ARG A 328 15.99 -3.85 17.79
N LEU A 329 15.38 -3.67 16.63
CA LEU A 329 14.20 -2.84 16.49
C LEU A 329 13.06 -3.37 17.36
N LEU A 330 12.85 -4.70 17.39
CA LEU A 330 11.82 -5.30 18.23
C LEU A 330 12.07 -5.02 19.73
N LYS A 331 13.33 -5.04 20.18
CA LYS A 331 13.67 -4.62 21.56
C LYS A 331 13.32 -3.15 21.81
N LEU A 332 13.56 -2.28 20.84
CA LEU A 332 13.24 -0.85 20.94
C LEU A 332 11.71 -0.65 20.99
N ILE A 333 10.96 -1.35 20.14
CA ILE A 333 9.48 -1.32 20.16
C ILE A 333 8.94 -1.82 21.49
N ASN A 334 9.58 -2.81 22.11
CA ASN A 334 9.17 -3.35 23.41
C ASN A 334 9.42 -2.38 24.58
N MET A 335 10.21 -1.32 24.40
CA MET A 335 10.33 -0.24 25.39
C MET A 335 9.06 0.64 25.47
N ILE A 336 8.17 0.59 24.45
CA ILE A 336 6.90 1.31 24.49
C ILE A 336 5.99 0.64 25.53
N PRO A 337 5.51 1.37 26.56
CA PRO A 337 4.68 0.78 27.59
C PRO A 337 3.42 0.13 27.03
N TRP A 338 3.12 -1.09 27.47
CA TRP A 338 1.98 -1.89 27.00
C TRP A 338 0.66 -1.10 26.97
N LYS A 339 0.37 -0.35 28.06
CA LYS A 339 -0.88 0.40 28.19
C LYS A 339 -1.05 1.51 27.16
N SER A 340 0.04 2.14 26.73
CA SER A 340 0.01 3.26 25.76
C SER A 340 0.21 2.79 24.31
N ARG A 341 0.66 1.56 24.11
CA ARG A 341 1.06 1.03 22.81
C ARG A 341 -0.08 1.12 21.77
N TYR A 342 -1.28 0.65 22.11
CA TYR A 342 -2.42 0.69 21.18
C TYR A 342 -2.86 2.11 20.84
N SER A 343 -2.97 2.97 21.85
CA SER A 343 -3.35 4.37 21.65
C SER A 343 -2.32 5.10 20.79
N ALA A 344 -1.03 4.91 21.08
CA ALA A 344 0.05 5.49 20.30
C ALA A 344 0.01 5.00 18.84
N THR A 345 -0.20 3.69 18.59
CA THR A 345 -0.31 3.16 17.24
C THR A 345 -1.45 3.82 16.48
N VAL A 346 -2.64 3.96 17.08
CA VAL A 346 -3.78 4.59 16.43
C VAL A 346 -3.48 6.05 16.10
N ILE A 347 -2.93 6.80 17.05
CA ILE A 347 -2.61 8.23 16.86
C ILE A 347 -1.60 8.40 15.72
N PHE A 348 -0.48 7.67 15.77
CA PHE A 348 0.54 7.78 14.72
C PHE A 348 0.05 7.26 13.37
N THR A 349 -0.83 6.24 13.33
CA THR A 349 -1.47 5.81 12.09
C THR A 349 -2.28 6.91 11.46
N VAL A 350 -3.11 7.62 12.25
CA VAL A 350 -3.91 8.74 11.74
C VAL A 350 -3.02 9.86 11.25
N ILE A 351 -1.97 10.22 11.99
CA ILE A 351 -1.01 11.24 11.58
C ILE A 351 -0.36 10.87 10.24
N MET A 352 0.17 9.64 10.12
CA MET A 352 0.84 9.18 8.91
C MET A 352 -0.12 9.09 7.70
N LEU A 353 -1.39 8.71 7.93
CA LEU A 353 -2.39 8.70 6.87
C LEU A 353 -2.74 10.12 6.40
N VAL A 354 -2.93 11.06 7.32
CA VAL A 354 -3.23 12.46 6.98
C VAL A 354 -2.05 13.06 6.22
N ASP A 355 -0.84 12.90 6.71
CA ASP A 355 0.38 13.39 6.05
C ASP A 355 0.57 12.73 4.68
N GLY A 356 0.37 11.41 4.56
CA GLY A 356 0.45 10.70 3.29
C GLY A 356 -0.55 11.20 2.26
N VAL A 357 -1.81 11.42 2.65
CA VAL A 357 -2.85 11.98 1.77
C VAL A 357 -2.48 13.41 1.35
N MET A 358 -2.07 14.25 2.30
CA MET A 358 -1.65 15.62 1.99
C MET A 358 -0.42 15.65 1.10
N THR A 359 0.54 14.76 1.30
CA THR A 359 1.74 14.63 0.47
C THR A 359 1.37 14.26 -0.97
N LEU A 360 0.59 13.22 -1.17
CA LEU A 360 0.15 12.81 -2.50
C LEU A 360 -0.65 13.90 -3.21
N GLN A 361 -1.52 14.61 -2.48
CA GLN A 361 -2.31 15.70 -3.02
C GLN A 361 -1.43 16.93 -3.35
N SER A 362 -0.42 17.22 -2.54
CA SER A 362 0.56 18.27 -2.84
C SER A 362 1.38 17.97 -4.10
N LEU A 363 1.82 16.73 -4.27
CA LEU A 363 2.51 16.28 -5.48
C LEU A 363 1.60 16.40 -6.71
N ASP A 364 0.32 16.08 -6.55
CA ASP A 364 -0.66 16.21 -7.63
C ASP A 364 -0.87 17.67 -8.07
N TYR A 365 -1.07 18.58 -7.12
CA TYR A 365 -1.20 20.02 -7.44
C TYR A 365 0.12 20.62 -7.92
N TRP A 366 1.26 20.16 -7.45
CA TRP A 366 2.56 20.55 -7.99
C TRP A 366 2.69 20.15 -9.47
N TYR A 367 2.34 18.90 -9.80
CA TYR A 367 2.25 18.43 -11.18
C TYR A 367 1.34 19.33 -12.02
N GLN A 368 0.12 19.60 -11.54
CA GLN A 368 -0.87 20.42 -12.27
C GLN A 368 -0.38 21.85 -12.49
N ARG A 369 0.27 22.48 -11.51
CA ARG A 369 0.87 23.83 -11.65
C ARG A 369 1.99 23.84 -12.69
N VAL A 370 2.92 22.90 -12.62
CA VAL A 370 4.03 22.80 -13.59
C VAL A 370 3.51 22.53 -15.00
N ASN A 371 2.42 21.77 -15.12
CA ASN A 371 1.76 21.47 -16.41
C ASN A 371 0.79 22.56 -16.88
N GLY A 372 0.53 23.59 -16.07
CA GLY A 372 -0.41 24.68 -16.41
C GLY A 372 -1.89 24.26 -16.43
N THR A 373 -2.25 23.19 -15.74
CA THR A 373 -3.61 22.61 -15.71
C THR A 373 -4.28 22.72 -14.33
N GLU A 374 -3.75 23.55 -13.43
CA GLU A 374 -4.27 23.70 -12.07
C GLU A 374 -5.72 24.23 -12.09
N PRO A 375 -6.68 23.54 -11.44
CA PRO A 375 -8.08 23.98 -11.41
C PRO A 375 -8.29 25.12 -10.41
N ASP A 376 -9.19 26.04 -10.73
CA ASP A 376 -9.58 27.12 -9.83
C ASP A 376 -10.64 26.65 -8.83
N ILE A 377 -10.22 25.86 -7.85
CA ILE A 377 -11.08 25.33 -6.77
C ILE A 377 -10.45 25.65 -5.40
N PRO A 378 -11.26 25.77 -4.33
CA PRO A 378 -10.75 26.15 -2.99
C PRO A 378 -9.62 25.25 -2.47
N VAL A 379 -9.64 23.95 -2.79
CA VAL A 379 -8.60 23.01 -2.37
C VAL A 379 -7.29 23.29 -3.11
N ALA A 380 -7.33 23.53 -4.42
CA ALA A 380 -6.15 23.90 -5.20
C ALA A 380 -5.56 25.23 -4.71
N GLN A 381 -6.41 26.25 -4.46
CA GLN A 381 -5.99 27.52 -3.87
C GLN A 381 -5.31 27.34 -2.51
N PHE A 382 -5.80 26.43 -1.66
CA PHE A 382 -5.15 26.12 -0.38
C PHE A 382 -3.74 25.56 -0.62
N TYR A 383 -3.59 24.54 -1.49
CA TYR A 383 -2.28 23.97 -1.78
C TYR A 383 -1.36 24.94 -2.50
N GLY A 384 -1.86 25.75 -3.43
CA GLY A 384 -1.09 26.80 -4.11
C GLY A 384 -0.59 27.89 -3.16
N LYS A 385 -1.32 28.16 -2.07
CA LYS A 385 -0.94 29.19 -1.08
C LYS A 385 0.09 28.68 -0.06
N TYR A 386 -0.04 27.42 0.42
CA TYR A 386 0.77 26.92 1.54
C TYR A 386 1.86 25.95 1.10
N PHE A 387 1.74 25.36 -0.09
CA PHE A 387 2.65 24.37 -0.66
C PHE A 387 2.89 24.70 -2.14
N ASP A 388 3.33 25.94 -2.41
CA ASP A 388 3.65 26.41 -3.75
C ASP A 388 4.85 25.66 -4.35
N ASN A 389 5.25 26.01 -5.56
CA ASN A 389 6.35 25.34 -6.25
C ASN A 389 7.67 25.50 -5.50
N ASP A 390 7.96 26.69 -4.97
CA ASP A 390 9.19 26.94 -4.22
C ASP A 390 9.25 26.10 -2.93
N TYR A 391 8.12 25.99 -2.23
CA TYR A 391 8.00 25.11 -1.06
C TYR A 391 8.24 23.65 -1.44
N MET A 392 7.60 23.16 -2.51
CA MET A 392 7.71 21.77 -2.96
C MET A 392 9.14 21.41 -3.39
N GLU A 393 9.81 22.31 -4.13
CA GLU A 393 11.21 22.15 -4.52
C GLU A 393 12.15 22.13 -3.31
N ASN A 394 11.92 23.00 -2.34
CA ASN A 394 12.70 23.03 -1.10
C ASN A 394 12.44 21.80 -0.21
N ARG A 395 11.22 21.29 -0.19
CA ARG A 395 10.86 20.12 0.63
C ARG A 395 11.29 18.80 0.01
N PHE A 396 11.16 18.68 -1.30
CA PHE A 396 11.48 17.46 -2.04
C PHE A 396 12.72 17.64 -2.91
N GLN A 397 13.83 18.04 -2.29
CA GLN A 397 15.07 18.42 -2.97
C GLN A 397 15.67 17.30 -3.85
N SER A 398 15.36 16.04 -3.56
CA SER A 398 15.78 14.88 -4.36
C SER A 398 14.86 14.58 -5.54
N MET A 399 13.72 15.30 -5.69
CA MET A 399 12.72 15.01 -6.70
C MET A 399 12.79 16.03 -7.86
N THR A 400 12.73 15.52 -9.08
CA THR A 400 12.58 16.33 -10.28
C THR A 400 11.20 16.13 -10.87
N MET A 401 10.45 17.22 -11.10
CA MET A 401 9.14 17.19 -11.72
C MET A 401 9.26 17.27 -13.25
N SER A 402 8.76 16.24 -13.94
CA SER A 402 8.71 16.15 -15.40
C SER A 402 7.31 15.71 -15.86
N PRO A 403 6.37 16.63 -16.10
CA PRO A 403 5.01 16.29 -16.47
C PRO A 403 4.88 15.40 -17.72
N LYS A 404 5.85 15.49 -18.64
CA LYS A 404 5.88 14.67 -19.87
C LYS A 404 6.01 13.18 -19.60
N ASP A 405 6.55 12.80 -18.44
CA ASP A 405 6.78 11.41 -18.07
C ASP A 405 5.55 10.77 -17.41
N ALA A 406 4.53 11.55 -17.05
CA ALA A 406 3.28 11.03 -16.49
C ALA A 406 2.40 10.41 -17.58
N THR A 407 1.56 9.43 -17.16
CA THR A 407 0.61 8.74 -18.06
C THR A 407 -0.82 9.25 -17.93
N ARG A 408 -0.99 10.45 -17.37
CA ARG A 408 -2.32 11.06 -17.15
C ARG A 408 -3.04 11.33 -18.47
N VAL A 409 -4.35 11.06 -18.46
CA VAL A 409 -5.25 11.18 -19.62
C VAL A 409 -6.28 12.30 -19.37
#